data_e51991e2a73476889169ce312c3ce6bd
#
_entry.id   e51991e2a73476889169ce312c3ce6bd
#
_cell.length_a   1.000
_cell.length_b   1.000
_cell.length_c   1.000
_cell.angle_alpha   90.00
_cell.angle_beta   90.00
_cell.angle_gamma   90.00
#
_symmetry.space_group_name_H-M   'P 1'
#
loop_
_entity.id
_entity.type
_entity.pdbx_description
1 polymer ?
#
loop_
_entity_poly.entity_id
_entity_poly.type
_entity_poly.pdbx_seq_one_letter_code
_entity_poly.pdbx_strand_id
1 'polypeptide(L)'
;MPISLFYQKRIMKHTISLFIWTVCILLLPLEFIHAENNPTELLKKLQSLPGITDIKPLESNAYPEKYVLFIEQLLDPKHPEAGSFKQRIILGHIGFDRPTILVTEGYAATYALAPRYQEELSKRLNANLVFVEYRYFDASMPDPCNWDYLTVENSLSDIHHVTTTFKQLYPQ
;
A
#
# COMPACT_ATOMS: atom_id res chain seq x y z
N MET A 1 30.63 71.69 8.69
CA MET A 1 31.50 70.59 9.16
C MET A 1 30.74 69.29 8.99
N PRO A 2 31.26 68.30 8.29
CA PRO A 2 30.42 67.28 7.60
C PRO A 2 30.12 66.03 8.47
N ILE A 3 29.01 66.08 9.22
CA ILE A 3 28.47 64.95 9.92
C ILE A 3 27.72 63.98 8.95
N SER A 4 27.40 64.41 7.76
CA SER A 4 26.60 63.64 6.78
C SER A 4 27.34 62.50 6.11
N LEU A 5 28.65 62.56 5.98
CA LEU A 5 29.43 61.54 5.22
C LEU A 5 29.65 60.25 6.02
N PHE A 6 29.73 60.34 7.36
CA PHE A 6 29.87 59.17 8.24
C PHE A 6 28.55 58.40 8.37
N TYR A 7 27.43 59.09 8.36
CA TYR A 7 26.11 58.47 8.47
C TYR A 7 25.73 57.69 7.19
N GLN A 8 26.03 58.29 6.03
CA GLN A 8 25.82 57.60 4.74
C GLN A 8 26.63 56.33 4.57
N LYS A 9 27.90 56.30 5.00
CA LYS A 9 28.74 55.10 4.91
C LYS A 9 28.27 53.95 5.81
N ARG A 10 27.60 54.29 6.93
CA ARG A 10 27.07 53.28 7.87
C ARG A 10 25.79 52.64 7.34
N ILE A 11 24.88 53.43 6.76
CA ILE A 11 23.65 52.94 6.15
C ILE A 11 23.95 52.08 4.93
N MET A 12 24.90 52.48 4.08
CA MET A 12 25.28 51.74 2.89
C MET A 12 25.91 50.38 3.22
N LYS A 13 26.66 50.24 4.31
CA LYS A 13 27.20 48.95 4.76
C LYS A 13 26.09 47.97 5.26
N HIS A 14 25.08 48.48 5.95
CA HIS A 14 23.96 47.67 6.43
C HIS A 14 23.04 47.24 5.30
N THR A 15 22.77 48.09 4.32
CA THR A 15 21.94 47.74 3.13
C THR A 15 22.64 46.73 2.23
N ILE A 16 23.95 46.84 2.03
CA ILE A 16 24.73 45.86 1.24
C ILE A 16 24.78 44.50 1.99
N SER A 17 24.96 44.52 3.30
CA SER A 17 24.97 43.27 4.12
C SER A 17 23.61 42.57 4.08
N LEU A 18 22.50 43.32 4.21
CA LEU A 18 21.15 42.76 4.11
C LEU A 18 20.86 42.19 2.71
N PHE A 19 21.34 42.87 1.65
CA PHE A 19 21.13 42.42 0.27
C PHE A 19 21.93 41.12 -0.03
N ILE A 20 23.15 40.98 0.50
CA ILE A 20 23.96 39.78 0.35
C ILE A 20 23.31 38.58 1.10
N TRP A 21 22.74 38.79 2.30
CA TRP A 21 22.03 37.76 3.03
C TRP A 21 20.76 37.32 2.32
N THR A 22 19.99 38.24 1.71
CA THR A 22 18.77 37.91 0.97
C THR A 22 19.08 37.13 -0.32
N VAL A 23 20.15 37.48 -1.01
CA VAL A 23 20.60 36.79 -2.24
C VAL A 23 21.17 35.40 -1.92
N CYS A 24 21.89 35.24 -0.81
CA CYS A 24 22.36 33.88 -0.38
C CYS A 24 21.23 32.95 -0.01
N ILE A 25 20.11 33.45 0.55
CA ILE A 25 18.92 32.61 0.85
C ILE A 25 18.19 32.21 -0.44
N LEU A 26 18.21 33.04 -1.47
CA LEU A 26 17.62 32.76 -2.78
C LEU A 26 18.47 31.81 -3.65
N LEU A 27 19.75 31.65 -3.32
CA LEU A 27 20.68 30.77 -4.03
C LEU A 27 20.92 29.44 -3.31
N LEU A 28 20.20 29.14 -2.21
CA LEU A 28 20.14 27.78 -1.72
C LEU A 28 19.52 26.95 -2.85
N PRO A 29 20.22 25.92 -3.36
CA PRO A 29 19.61 25.02 -4.30
C PRO A 29 18.35 24.48 -3.60
N LEU A 30 17.17 24.71 -4.18
CA LEU A 30 16.05 23.84 -3.92
C LEU A 30 16.52 22.45 -4.41
N GLU A 31 17.23 21.76 -3.56
CA GLU A 31 17.26 20.33 -3.66
C GLU A 31 15.80 19.92 -3.50
N PHE A 32 15.11 19.76 -4.62
CA PHE A 32 13.95 18.91 -4.67
C PHE A 32 14.45 17.61 -4.08
N ILE A 33 14.12 17.37 -2.80
CA ILE A 33 14.14 16.06 -2.22
C ILE A 33 13.15 15.29 -3.08
N HIS A 34 13.62 14.75 -4.20
CA HIS A 34 13.04 13.58 -4.77
C HIS A 34 13.23 12.55 -3.66
N ALA A 35 12.19 12.38 -2.83
CA ALA A 35 12.07 11.18 -2.04
C ALA A 35 12.17 10.07 -3.10
N GLU A 36 13.36 9.49 -3.24
CA GLU A 36 13.51 8.24 -3.95
C GLU A 36 12.49 7.33 -3.30
N ASN A 37 11.42 7.02 -4.03
CA ASN A 37 10.40 6.05 -3.63
C ASN A 37 11.05 4.67 -3.70
N ASN A 38 12.05 4.45 -2.83
CA ASN A 38 12.57 3.13 -2.63
C ASN A 38 11.42 2.26 -2.11
N PRO A 39 11.11 1.17 -2.80
CA PRO A 39 10.01 0.31 -2.39
C PRO A 39 10.26 -0.19 -0.96
N THR A 40 9.22 -0.15 -0.13
CA THR A 40 9.30 -0.62 1.25
C THR A 40 9.68 -2.10 1.28
N GLU A 41 10.17 -2.60 2.42
CA GLU A 41 10.48 -4.02 2.58
C GLU A 41 9.25 -4.88 2.29
N LEU A 42 8.08 -4.44 2.76
CA LEU A 42 6.82 -5.13 2.49
C LEU A 42 6.54 -5.21 0.99
N LEU A 43 6.66 -4.10 0.26
CA LEU A 43 6.40 -4.09 -1.17
C LEU A 43 7.33 -5.04 -1.93
N LYS A 44 8.63 -5.06 -1.58
CA LYS A 44 9.59 -6.00 -2.18
C LYS A 44 9.20 -7.47 -1.92
N LYS A 45 8.80 -7.79 -0.69
CA LYS A 45 8.35 -9.14 -0.34
C LYS A 45 7.07 -9.52 -1.09
N LEU A 46 6.09 -8.61 -1.16
CA LEU A 46 4.85 -8.85 -1.92
C LEU A 46 5.12 -9.11 -3.40
N GLN A 47 6.03 -8.36 -4.01
CA GLN A 47 6.44 -8.55 -5.41
C GLN A 47 7.15 -9.88 -5.67
N SER A 48 7.71 -10.51 -4.62
CA SER A 48 8.38 -11.81 -4.72
C SER A 48 7.44 -13.01 -4.49
N LEU A 49 6.21 -12.78 -4.01
CA LEU A 49 5.25 -13.87 -3.80
C LEU A 49 4.69 -14.38 -5.13
N PRO A 50 4.58 -15.70 -5.31
CA PRO A 50 4.05 -16.26 -6.55
C PRO A 50 2.58 -15.89 -6.75
N GLY A 51 2.19 -15.56 -7.97
CA GLY A 51 0.82 -15.24 -8.36
C GLY A 51 0.31 -13.87 -7.89
N ILE A 52 1.08 -13.11 -7.13
CA ILE A 52 0.70 -11.76 -6.71
C ILE A 52 0.95 -10.75 -7.84
N THR A 53 -0.05 -9.95 -8.16
CA THR A 53 -0.02 -8.94 -9.22
C THR A 53 -0.73 -7.64 -8.79
N ASP A 54 -0.56 -6.58 -9.59
CA ASP A 54 -1.33 -5.33 -9.51
C ASP A 54 -1.32 -4.69 -8.10
N ILE A 55 -0.16 -4.71 -7.43
CA ILE A 55 0.00 -4.15 -6.09
C ILE A 55 -0.08 -2.63 -6.15
N LYS A 56 -1.06 -2.05 -5.43
CA LYS A 56 -1.25 -0.60 -5.33
C LYS A 56 -1.36 -0.18 -3.87
N PRO A 57 -0.64 0.87 -3.44
CA PRO A 57 -0.78 1.41 -2.10
C PRO A 57 -2.17 2.04 -1.91
N LEU A 58 -2.68 1.92 -0.71
CA LEU A 58 -3.92 2.56 -0.26
C LEU A 58 -3.62 3.50 0.91
N GLU A 59 -4.31 4.62 0.96
CA GLU A 59 -4.32 5.45 2.16
C GLU A 59 -4.90 4.69 3.34
N SER A 60 -4.32 4.86 4.52
CA SER A 60 -4.83 4.22 5.74
C SER A 60 -4.59 5.08 6.98
N ASN A 61 -5.62 5.17 7.82
CA ASN A 61 -5.55 5.75 9.15
C ASN A 61 -5.33 4.68 10.23
N ALA A 62 -5.36 3.40 9.83
CA ALA A 62 -5.37 2.26 10.74
C ALA A 62 -4.11 1.38 10.63
N TYR A 63 -3.51 1.32 9.46
CA TYR A 63 -2.33 0.49 9.19
C TYR A 63 -1.19 1.38 8.71
N PRO A 64 0.06 1.19 9.19
CA PRO A 64 1.25 1.88 8.67
C PRO A 64 1.42 1.74 7.16
N GLU A 65 1.14 0.54 6.64
CA GLU A 65 1.08 0.28 5.21
C GLU A 65 -0.18 -0.49 4.87
N LYS A 66 -0.85 -0.09 3.79
CA LYS A 66 -2.05 -0.74 3.28
C LYS A 66 -1.96 -0.87 1.77
N TYR A 67 -2.33 -2.03 1.25
CA TYR A 67 -2.30 -2.30 -0.18
C TYR A 67 -3.59 -2.98 -0.65
N VAL A 68 -3.99 -2.70 -1.88
CA VAL A 68 -4.82 -3.58 -2.67
C VAL A 68 -3.92 -4.30 -3.67
N LEU A 69 -4.13 -5.58 -3.82
CA LEU A 69 -3.38 -6.43 -4.74
C LEU A 69 -4.28 -7.55 -5.27
N PHE A 70 -3.80 -8.26 -6.26
CA PHE A 70 -4.51 -9.40 -6.81
C PHE A 70 -3.64 -10.65 -6.70
N ILE A 71 -4.29 -11.79 -6.46
CA ILE A 71 -3.68 -13.11 -6.54
C ILE A 71 -4.34 -13.90 -7.68
N GLU A 72 -3.52 -14.58 -8.45
CA GLU A 72 -4.03 -15.46 -9.50
C GLU A 72 -4.62 -16.73 -8.89
N GLN A 73 -5.86 -17.05 -9.25
CA GLN A 73 -6.59 -18.24 -8.80
C GLN A 73 -7.02 -19.07 -10.00
N LEU A 74 -6.98 -20.41 -9.86
CA LEU A 74 -7.53 -21.29 -10.88
C LEU A 74 -9.06 -21.26 -10.84
N LEU A 75 -9.70 -21.28 -12.00
CA LEU A 75 -11.16 -21.44 -12.10
C LEU A 75 -11.61 -22.76 -11.48
N ASP A 76 -10.91 -23.83 -11.84
CA ASP A 76 -11.06 -25.16 -11.23
C ASP A 76 -9.69 -25.75 -10.90
N PRO A 77 -9.33 -25.88 -9.61
CA PRO A 77 -8.05 -26.49 -9.20
C PRO A 77 -7.87 -27.96 -9.64
N LYS A 78 -8.97 -28.68 -9.91
CA LYS A 78 -8.94 -30.06 -10.41
C LYS A 78 -8.71 -30.12 -11.92
N HIS A 79 -9.01 -29.03 -12.60
CA HIS A 79 -8.91 -28.88 -14.06
C HIS A 79 -8.20 -27.56 -14.40
N PRO A 80 -6.86 -27.45 -14.17
CA PRO A 80 -6.11 -26.21 -14.38
C PRO A 80 -6.22 -25.64 -15.81
N GLU A 81 -6.50 -26.50 -16.78
CA GLU A 81 -6.74 -26.12 -18.17
C GLU A 81 -8.00 -25.26 -18.37
N ALA A 82 -8.89 -25.20 -17.37
CA ALA A 82 -10.07 -24.33 -17.40
C ALA A 82 -9.71 -22.84 -17.37
N GLY A 83 -8.47 -22.51 -16.97
CA GLY A 83 -7.96 -21.14 -16.89
C GLY A 83 -7.92 -20.59 -15.47
N SER A 84 -7.63 -19.30 -15.38
CA SER A 84 -7.46 -18.57 -14.12
C SER A 84 -8.21 -17.25 -14.11
N PHE A 85 -8.30 -16.64 -12.93
CA PHE A 85 -8.81 -15.29 -12.74
C PHE A 85 -8.00 -14.58 -11.65
N LYS A 86 -8.19 -13.27 -11.53
CA LYS A 86 -7.55 -12.46 -10.50
C LYS A 86 -8.51 -12.23 -9.34
N GLN A 87 -8.09 -12.61 -8.14
CA GLN A 87 -8.86 -12.41 -6.92
C GLN A 87 -8.27 -11.23 -6.13
N ARG A 88 -9.11 -10.25 -5.75
CA ARG A 88 -8.70 -9.07 -5.00
C ARG A 88 -8.45 -9.41 -3.53
N ILE A 89 -7.32 -8.91 -3.03
CA ILE A 89 -6.92 -8.96 -1.62
C ILE A 89 -6.69 -7.53 -1.12
N ILE A 90 -7.16 -7.21 0.06
CA ILE A 90 -6.76 -6.00 0.78
C ILE A 90 -5.85 -6.42 1.94
N LEU A 91 -4.64 -5.88 1.95
CA LEU A 91 -3.63 -6.12 2.97
C LEU A 91 -3.48 -4.87 3.84
N GLY A 92 -3.63 -5.02 5.17
CA GLY A 92 -3.20 -4.05 6.16
C GLY A 92 -2.01 -4.59 6.94
N HIS A 93 -0.89 -3.89 6.92
CA HIS A 93 0.35 -4.32 7.54
C HIS A 93 0.66 -3.51 8.79
N ILE A 94 0.95 -4.21 9.89
CA ILE A 94 1.44 -3.66 11.15
C ILE A 94 2.91 -4.03 11.36
N GLY A 95 3.29 -5.27 11.02
CA GLY A 95 4.65 -5.78 11.17
C GLY A 95 4.75 -7.26 10.85
N PHE A 96 5.95 -7.73 10.47
CA PHE A 96 6.18 -9.13 10.11
C PHE A 96 6.13 -10.08 11.32
N ASP A 97 6.31 -9.56 12.53
CA ASP A 97 6.26 -10.27 13.80
C ASP A 97 4.86 -10.29 14.44
N ARG A 98 3.88 -9.73 13.74
CA ARG A 98 2.51 -9.60 14.25
C ARG A 98 1.62 -10.72 13.76
N PRO A 99 0.62 -11.14 14.57
CA PRO A 99 -0.38 -12.08 14.10
C PRO A 99 -1.13 -11.52 12.89
N THR A 100 -1.72 -12.39 12.10
CA THR A 100 -2.46 -12.01 10.90
C THR A 100 -3.91 -12.49 11.01
N ILE A 101 -4.84 -11.57 10.81
CA ILE A 101 -6.27 -11.85 10.73
C ILE A 101 -6.64 -12.02 9.26
N LEU A 102 -7.14 -13.20 8.92
CA LEU A 102 -7.72 -13.49 7.62
C LEU A 102 -9.23 -13.26 7.71
N VAL A 103 -9.75 -12.35 6.88
CA VAL A 103 -11.19 -12.08 6.79
C VAL A 103 -11.75 -12.75 5.55
N THR A 104 -12.76 -13.57 5.75
CA THR A 104 -13.42 -14.41 4.73
C THR A 104 -14.93 -14.25 4.83
N GLU A 105 -15.45 -13.06 4.52
CA GLU A 105 -16.88 -12.76 4.67
C GLU A 105 -17.78 -13.43 3.62
N GLY A 106 -17.21 -13.86 2.50
CA GLY A 106 -17.96 -14.48 1.41
C GLY A 106 -18.62 -13.48 0.44
N TYR A 107 -18.17 -12.22 0.43
CA TYR A 107 -18.73 -11.14 -0.37
C TYR A 107 -17.66 -10.23 -0.98
N ALA A 108 -18.11 -9.11 -1.57
CA ALA A 108 -17.23 -8.05 -2.06
C ALA A 108 -16.47 -7.37 -0.92
N ALA A 109 -15.21 -7.01 -1.17
CA ALA A 109 -14.34 -6.36 -0.19
C ALA A 109 -14.22 -4.83 -0.38
N THR A 110 -15.09 -4.21 -1.17
CA THR A 110 -14.99 -2.81 -1.59
C THR A 110 -14.91 -1.83 -0.41
N TYR A 111 -15.68 -2.07 0.65
CA TYR A 111 -15.67 -1.21 1.85
C TYR A 111 -14.35 -1.27 2.62
N ALA A 112 -13.60 -2.38 2.50
CA ALA A 112 -12.29 -2.52 3.13
C ALA A 112 -11.20 -1.67 2.46
N LEU A 113 -11.44 -1.13 1.25
CA LEU A 113 -10.54 -0.17 0.58
C LEU A 113 -10.49 1.18 1.31
N ALA A 114 -11.54 1.55 2.04
CA ALA A 114 -11.64 2.85 2.69
C ALA A 114 -10.48 3.10 3.67
N PRO A 115 -9.92 4.33 3.73
CA PRO A 115 -8.78 4.65 4.60
C PRO A 115 -9.05 4.38 6.09
N ARG A 116 -10.30 4.54 6.52
CA ARG A 116 -10.72 4.35 7.92
C ARG A 116 -11.01 2.89 8.29
N TYR A 117 -11.07 1.99 7.30
CA TYR A 117 -11.41 0.60 7.59
C TYR A 117 -10.32 -0.07 8.41
N GLN A 118 -10.74 -0.67 9.51
CA GLN A 118 -9.94 -1.52 10.37
C GLN A 118 -10.82 -2.63 10.93
N GLU A 119 -10.38 -3.87 10.79
CA GLU A 119 -11.05 -5.01 11.38
C GLU A 119 -10.91 -4.99 12.91
N GLU A 120 -11.99 -5.25 13.64
CA GLU A 120 -12.02 -5.13 15.11
C GLU A 120 -10.99 -6.05 15.78
N LEU A 121 -10.85 -7.31 15.34
CA LEU A 121 -9.85 -8.22 15.88
C LEU A 121 -8.43 -7.77 15.55
N SER A 122 -8.21 -7.27 14.33
CA SER A 122 -6.91 -6.72 13.94
C SER A 122 -6.52 -5.56 14.85
N LYS A 123 -7.46 -4.66 15.16
CA LYS A 123 -7.25 -3.55 16.09
C LYS A 123 -6.89 -4.04 17.50
N ARG A 124 -7.68 -4.98 18.05
CA ARG A 124 -7.49 -5.47 19.42
C ARG A 124 -6.17 -6.22 19.62
N LEU A 125 -5.77 -6.99 18.61
CA LEU A 125 -4.58 -7.82 18.65
C LEU A 125 -3.33 -7.11 18.08
N ASN A 126 -3.47 -5.88 17.60
CA ASN A 126 -2.43 -5.18 16.85
C ASN A 126 -1.86 -6.08 15.73
N ALA A 127 -2.77 -6.62 14.93
CA ALA A 127 -2.52 -7.67 13.95
C ALA A 127 -2.56 -7.14 12.51
N ASN A 128 -1.85 -7.80 11.62
CA ASN A 128 -2.02 -7.62 10.18
C ASN A 128 -3.42 -8.05 9.75
N LEU A 129 -3.87 -7.53 8.63
CA LEU A 129 -5.12 -7.88 7.98
C LEU A 129 -4.85 -8.46 6.59
N VAL A 130 -5.44 -9.60 6.29
CA VAL A 130 -5.59 -10.12 4.92
C VAL A 130 -7.10 -10.29 4.68
N PHE A 131 -7.68 -9.38 3.91
CA PHE A 131 -9.10 -9.43 3.57
C PHE A 131 -9.25 -10.00 2.16
N VAL A 132 -9.99 -11.11 2.04
CA VAL A 132 -10.19 -11.82 0.77
C VAL A 132 -11.56 -11.46 0.21
N GLU A 133 -11.59 -10.86 -0.99
CA GLU A 133 -12.81 -10.79 -1.76
C GLU A 133 -13.08 -12.15 -2.40
N TYR A 134 -14.30 -12.64 -2.29
CA TYR A 134 -14.62 -13.95 -2.86
C TYR A 134 -14.70 -13.91 -4.38
N ARG A 135 -14.42 -15.08 -4.98
CA ARG A 135 -14.64 -15.27 -6.42
C ARG A 135 -16.06 -14.87 -6.80
N TYR A 136 -16.24 -14.33 -8.01
CA TYR A 136 -17.51 -13.83 -8.57
C TYR A 136 -18.09 -12.59 -7.90
N PHE A 137 -17.32 -11.91 -7.04
CA PHE A 137 -17.71 -10.60 -6.52
C PHE A 137 -16.80 -9.49 -7.07
N ASP A 138 -17.43 -8.38 -7.43
CA ASP A 138 -16.83 -7.11 -7.86
C ASP A 138 -15.54 -7.29 -8.71
N ALA A 139 -14.36 -6.94 -8.18
CA ALA A 139 -13.09 -7.05 -8.93
C ALA A 139 -12.57 -8.48 -9.05
N SER A 140 -13.16 -9.44 -8.35
CA SER A 140 -12.80 -10.87 -8.40
C SER A 140 -13.72 -11.68 -9.34
N MET A 141 -14.37 -10.99 -10.28
CA MET A 141 -15.19 -11.63 -11.31
C MET A 141 -14.31 -12.19 -12.42
N PRO A 142 -14.40 -13.51 -12.72
CA PRO A 142 -13.73 -14.08 -13.90
C PRO A 142 -14.27 -13.51 -15.21
N ASP A 143 -13.39 -13.36 -16.20
CA ASP A 143 -13.76 -12.97 -17.55
C ASP A 143 -13.08 -13.91 -18.57
N PRO A 144 -13.83 -14.71 -19.36
CA PRO A 144 -15.30 -14.81 -19.40
C PRO A 144 -15.87 -15.44 -18.12
N CYS A 145 -17.07 -14.97 -17.73
CA CYS A 145 -17.77 -15.48 -16.56
C CYS A 145 -18.45 -16.83 -16.90
N ASN A 146 -18.06 -17.89 -16.16
CA ASN A 146 -18.76 -19.19 -16.17
C ASN A 146 -19.14 -19.58 -14.74
N TRP A 147 -20.41 -19.60 -14.43
CA TRP A 147 -20.95 -19.89 -13.10
C TRP A 147 -20.76 -21.32 -12.62
N ASP A 148 -20.40 -22.27 -13.50
CA ASP A 148 -20.13 -23.66 -13.11
C ASP A 148 -18.95 -23.78 -12.15
N TYR A 149 -18.04 -22.80 -12.14
CA TYR A 149 -16.89 -22.77 -11.24
C TYR A 149 -17.17 -22.06 -9.91
N LEU A 150 -18.38 -21.50 -9.70
CA LEU A 150 -18.78 -20.95 -8.41
C LEU A 150 -19.26 -22.09 -7.49
N THR A 151 -18.33 -22.84 -6.97
CA THR A 151 -18.58 -23.95 -6.04
C THR A 151 -17.95 -23.67 -4.67
N VAL A 152 -18.44 -24.37 -3.65
CA VAL A 152 -17.87 -24.29 -2.30
C VAL A 152 -16.42 -24.81 -2.31
N GLU A 153 -16.17 -25.90 -3.02
CA GLU A 153 -14.85 -26.52 -3.13
C GLU A 153 -13.82 -25.56 -3.73
N ASN A 154 -14.18 -24.90 -4.82
CA ASN A 154 -13.30 -23.93 -5.47
C ASN A 154 -13.07 -22.70 -4.60
N SER A 155 -14.11 -22.21 -3.89
CA SER A 155 -13.97 -21.09 -2.95
C SER A 155 -13.08 -21.45 -1.75
N LEU A 156 -13.17 -22.65 -1.23
CA LEU A 156 -12.27 -23.15 -0.17
C LEU A 156 -10.83 -23.28 -0.67
N SER A 157 -10.65 -23.72 -1.91
CA SER A 157 -9.32 -23.78 -2.54
C SER A 157 -8.67 -22.41 -2.65
N ASP A 158 -9.45 -21.37 -3.01
CA ASP A 158 -8.96 -19.99 -3.06
C ASP A 158 -8.46 -19.53 -1.68
N ILE A 159 -9.27 -19.74 -0.64
CA ILE A 159 -8.90 -19.39 0.75
C ILE A 159 -7.64 -20.13 1.19
N HIS A 160 -7.53 -21.41 0.86
CA HIS A 160 -6.34 -22.19 1.15
C HIS A 160 -5.11 -21.64 0.44
N HIS A 161 -5.23 -21.30 -0.85
CA HIS A 161 -4.13 -20.73 -1.63
C HIS A 161 -3.70 -19.37 -1.06
N VAL A 162 -4.63 -18.45 -0.77
CA VAL A 162 -4.34 -17.17 -0.10
C VAL A 162 -3.62 -17.40 1.21
N THR A 163 -4.15 -18.30 2.07
CA THR A 163 -3.54 -18.60 3.38
C THR A 163 -2.10 -19.09 3.22
N THR A 164 -1.86 -20.02 2.31
CA THR A 164 -0.55 -20.60 2.06
C THR A 164 0.44 -19.58 1.52
N THR A 165 -0.01 -18.70 0.62
CA THR A 165 0.79 -17.62 0.06
C THR A 165 1.20 -16.60 1.13
N PHE A 166 0.24 -16.11 1.92
CA PHE A 166 0.53 -15.11 2.95
C PHE A 166 1.27 -15.67 4.18
N LYS A 167 1.24 -16.98 4.42
CA LYS A 167 2.12 -17.63 5.42
C LYS A 167 3.61 -17.51 5.06
N GLN A 168 3.98 -17.32 3.80
CA GLN A 168 5.36 -17.05 3.41
C GLN A 168 5.80 -15.65 3.86
N LEU A 169 4.86 -14.72 3.99
CA LEU A 169 5.09 -13.36 4.46
C LEU A 169 4.95 -13.25 5.99
N TYR A 170 3.98 -13.98 6.56
CA TYR A 170 3.63 -13.99 7.98
C TYR A 170 3.59 -15.43 8.50
N PRO A 171 4.74 -15.98 8.91
CA PRO A 171 4.85 -17.40 9.27
C PRO A 171 4.21 -17.77 10.60
N GLN A 172 3.65 -16.82 11.32
CA GLN A 172 3.06 -17.01 12.66
C GLN A 172 1.59 -17.36 12.60
#